data_16f3ad1c11c0a01a1be6d9d34d7b0fd4
#
_entry.id   16f3ad1c11c0a01a1be6d9d34d7b0fd4
#
_cell.length_a   1.000
_cell.length_b   1.000
_cell.length_c   1.000
_cell.angle_alpha   90.00
_cell.angle_beta   90.00
_cell.angle_gamma   90.00
#
_symmetry.space_group_name_H-M   'P 1'
#
loop_
_entity.id
_entity.type
_entity.pdbx_description
1 polymer ?
#
loop_
_entity_poly.entity_id
_entity_poly.type
_entity_poly.pdbx_seq_one_letter_code
_entity_poly.pdbx_strand_id
1 'polypeptide(L)'
;MAVEQSAELAVRPPLQKRSREAWARVLDAGVAILEEGGYEAFTIAAVCERATVAPRALYERVDTKDALFLAVYDHGMAAVVADHSRFDDSATWRRLAPAEAVDRAVRELVGIFRRHAALMRSVVLISGVHPEVNRRGGGHVRDLGDRFTARLVEAGAGGPGPAGEQRIRAAFEVAFSALVVRTAYGPGFSGGPASERTFADSLRAMVGGFLDA
;
A
#
# COMPACT_ATOMS: atom_id res chain seq x y z
N MET A 1 -4.82 30.43 -19.48
CA MET A 1 -5.65 29.26 -19.13
C MET A 1 -5.30 28.17 -20.11
N ALA A 2 -4.32 27.35 -19.79
CA ALA A 2 -3.99 26.12 -20.51
C ALA A 2 -4.45 24.97 -19.65
N VAL A 3 -5.50 24.27 -20.10
CA VAL A 3 -5.91 22.98 -19.55
C VAL A 3 -4.89 21.99 -20.11
N GLU A 4 -3.90 21.64 -19.29
CA GLU A 4 -3.01 20.53 -19.56
C GLU A 4 -3.85 19.25 -19.51
N GLN A 5 -4.19 18.74 -20.70
CA GLN A 5 -4.70 17.40 -20.86
C GLN A 5 -3.62 16.44 -20.34
N SER A 6 -3.86 15.85 -19.17
CA SER A 6 -3.13 14.68 -18.71
C SER A 6 -3.27 13.63 -19.80
N ALA A 7 -2.24 13.47 -20.63
CA ALA A 7 -2.14 12.37 -21.58
C ALA A 7 -2.23 11.08 -20.75
N GLU A 8 -3.32 10.36 -20.90
CA GLU A 8 -3.53 9.05 -20.31
C GLU A 8 -2.39 8.17 -20.81
N LEU A 9 -1.45 7.83 -19.91
CA LEU A 9 -0.27 7.02 -20.22
C LEU A 9 -0.75 5.64 -20.65
N ALA A 10 -0.90 5.46 -21.96
CA ALA A 10 -1.58 4.33 -22.54
C ALA A 10 -0.71 3.06 -22.45
N VAL A 11 -1.14 2.12 -21.61
CA VAL A 11 -0.69 0.72 -21.65
C VAL A 11 -1.60 -0.05 -22.59
N ARG A 12 -1.03 -0.68 -23.62
CA ARG A 12 -1.77 -1.48 -24.58
C ARG A 12 -1.85 -2.93 -24.11
N PRO A 13 -3.01 -3.40 -23.60
CA PRO A 13 -3.14 -4.76 -23.06
C PRO A 13 -2.93 -5.82 -24.17
N PRO A 14 -2.25 -6.93 -23.86
CA PRO A 14 -2.00 -7.99 -24.81
C PRO A 14 -3.25 -8.83 -25.11
N LEU A 15 -3.55 -9.07 -26.40
CA LEU A 15 -4.71 -9.85 -26.83
C LEU A 15 -4.44 -11.36 -26.84
N GLN A 16 -3.22 -11.79 -27.21
CA GLN A 16 -2.87 -13.21 -27.35
C GLN A 16 -2.28 -13.79 -26.06
N LYS A 17 -2.50 -15.08 -25.79
CA LYS A 17 -2.04 -15.79 -24.59
C LYS A 17 -0.53 -15.62 -24.33
N ARG A 18 0.32 -15.93 -25.32
CA ARG A 18 1.79 -15.79 -25.21
C ARG A 18 2.23 -14.36 -24.85
N SER A 19 1.54 -13.39 -25.42
CA SER A 19 1.83 -11.98 -25.14
C SER A 19 1.37 -11.55 -23.74
N ARG A 20 0.29 -12.12 -23.22
CA ARG A 20 -0.13 -11.91 -21.81
C ARG A 20 0.87 -12.50 -20.82
N GLU A 21 1.39 -13.71 -21.11
CA GLU A 21 2.42 -14.34 -20.26
C GLU A 21 3.72 -13.54 -20.27
N ALA A 22 4.14 -13.02 -21.42
CA ALA A 22 5.32 -12.14 -21.51
C ALA A 22 5.10 -10.83 -20.74
N TRP A 23 3.91 -10.24 -20.83
CA TRP A 23 3.56 -9.03 -20.10
C TRP A 23 3.53 -9.27 -18.57
N ALA A 24 2.96 -10.39 -18.12
CA ALA A 24 2.99 -10.76 -16.70
C ALA A 24 4.44 -10.85 -16.19
N ARG A 25 5.35 -11.50 -16.93
CA ARG A 25 6.77 -11.53 -16.55
C ARG A 25 7.41 -10.15 -16.47
N VAL A 26 7.02 -9.22 -17.35
CA VAL A 26 7.50 -7.83 -17.32
C VAL A 26 7.05 -7.14 -16.03
N LEU A 27 5.78 -7.30 -15.65
CA LEU A 27 5.24 -6.71 -14.44
C LEU A 27 5.87 -7.30 -13.18
N ASP A 28 5.99 -8.64 -13.11
CA ASP A 28 6.64 -9.34 -12.00
C ASP A 28 8.12 -8.95 -11.87
N ALA A 29 8.84 -8.85 -12.99
CA ALA A 29 10.24 -8.39 -13.01
C ALA A 29 10.36 -6.94 -12.51
N GLY A 30 9.44 -6.08 -12.91
CA GLY A 30 9.38 -4.70 -12.46
C GLY A 30 9.17 -4.58 -10.95
N VAL A 31 8.22 -5.35 -10.40
CA VAL A 31 7.98 -5.39 -8.94
C VAL A 31 9.24 -5.85 -8.21
N ALA A 32 9.86 -6.94 -8.65
CA ALA A 32 11.07 -7.45 -8.01
C ALA A 32 12.24 -6.44 -8.05
N ILE A 33 12.39 -5.68 -9.15
CA ILE A 33 13.41 -4.61 -9.23
C ILE A 33 13.10 -3.49 -8.23
N LEU A 34 11.84 -3.09 -8.10
CA LEU A 34 11.42 -2.08 -7.11
C LEU A 34 11.67 -2.55 -5.68
N GLU A 35 11.41 -3.81 -5.38
CA GLU A 35 11.65 -4.40 -4.05
C GLU A 35 13.13 -4.47 -3.67
N GLU A 36 14.00 -4.78 -4.63
CA GLU A 36 15.43 -4.97 -4.42
C GLU A 36 16.22 -3.66 -4.42
N GLY A 37 15.94 -2.76 -5.39
CA GLY A 37 16.76 -1.58 -5.65
C GLY A 37 16.00 -0.25 -5.74
N GLY A 38 14.68 -0.25 -5.49
CA GLY A 38 13.85 0.95 -5.55
C GLY A 38 13.69 1.51 -6.96
N TYR A 39 13.19 2.75 -7.02
CA TYR A 39 12.91 3.42 -8.30
C TYR A 39 14.16 3.73 -9.12
N GLU A 40 15.32 3.92 -8.48
CA GLU A 40 16.58 4.20 -9.17
C GLU A 40 17.06 3.01 -10.00
N ALA A 41 16.90 1.79 -9.47
CA ALA A 41 17.21 0.56 -10.20
C ALA A 41 16.20 0.24 -11.31
N PHE A 42 15.02 0.84 -11.28
CA PHE A 42 13.96 0.58 -12.24
C PHE A 42 14.26 1.27 -13.57
N THR A 43 14.81 0.51 -14.52
CA THR A 43 15.07 0.96 -15.90
C THR A 43 14.41 0.00 -16.89
N ILE A 44 14.11 0.50 -18.11
CA ILE A 44 13.57 -0.34 -19.18
C ILE A 44 14.52 -1.51 -19.49
N ALA A 45 15.82 -1.27 -19.52
CA ALA A 45 16.83 -2.30 -19.76
C ALA A 45 16.82 -3.38 -18.67
N ALA A 46 16.83 -3.00 -17.38
CA ALA A 46 16.79 -3.95 -16.28
C ALA A 46 15.52 -4.80 -16.27
N VAL A 47 14.36 -4.19 -16.56
CA VAL A 47 13.08 -4.92 -16.68
C VAL A 47 13.11 -5.89 -17.85
N CYS A 48 13.58 -5.47 -19.03
CA CYS A 48 13.68 -6.35 -20.22
C CYS A 48 14.62 -7.53 -19.98
N GLU A 49 15.79 -7.29 -19.36
CA GLU A 49 16.76 -8.33 -19.04
C GLU A 49 16.15 -9.36 -18.08
N ARG A 50 15.59 -8.91 -16.96
CA ARG A 50 15.00 -9.77 -15.93
C ARG A 50 13.79 -10.55 -16.43
N ALA A 51 12.92 -9.92 -17.25
CA ALA A 51 11.75 -10.56 -17.84
C ALA A 51 12.07 -11.46 -19.04
N THR A 52 13.29 -11.41 -19.55
CA THR A 52 13.72 -12.07 -20.78
C THR A 52 12.79 -11.68 -21.96
N VAL A 53 12.62 -10.36 -22.16
CA VAL A 53 11.78 -9.76 -23.19
C VAL A 53 12.61 -8.77 -24.01
N ALA A 54 12.49 -8.81 -25.32
CA ALA A 54 13.18 -7.85 -26.19
C ALA A 54 12.62 -6.42 -25.96
N PRO A 55 13.47 -5.38 -25.88
CA PRO A 55 13.02 -4.00 -25.70
C PRO A 55 11.96 -3.54 -26.69
N ARG A 56 12.06 -3.96 -27.96
CA ARG A 56 11.08 -3.67 -29.00
C ARG A 56 9.67 -4.15 -28.62
N ALA A 57 9.55 -5.37 -28.08
CA ALA A 57 8.28 -5.94 -27.66
C ALA A 57 7.68 -5.19 -26.47
N LEU A 58 8.52 -4.61 -25.61
CA LEU A 58 8.08 -3.75 -24.51
C LEU A 58 7.54 -2.41 -25.04
N TYR A 59 8.26 -1.76 -25.97
CA TYR A 59 7.82 -0.48 -26.57
C TYR A 59 6.55 -0.60 -27.42
N GLU A 60 6.18 -1.80 -27.86
CA GLU A 60 4.85 -2.05 -28.44
C GLU A 60 3.71 -1.93 -27.41
N ARG A 61 4.03 -1.92 -26.10
CA ARG A 61 3.08 -1.91 -24.99
C ARG A 61 3.04 -0.58 -24.23
N VAL A 62 4.20 0.01 -24.04
CA VAL A 62 4.36 1.26 -23.28
C VAL A 62 5.24 2.22 -24.03
N ASP A 63 4.87 3.50 -24.03
CA ASP A 63 5.60 4.52 -24.76
C ASP A 63 6.75 5.13 -23.92
N THR A 64 6.68 5.02 -22.60
CA THR A 64 7.62 5.66 -21.68
C THR A 64 7.99 4.77 -20.50
N LYS A 65 9.12 5.05 -19.84
CA LYS A 65 9.49 4.44 -18.57
C LYS A 65 8.40 4.67 -17.52
N ASP A 66 7.80 5.84 -17.52
CA ASP A 66 6.78 6.22 -16.55
C ASP A 66 5.49 5.40 -16.71
N ALA A 67 5.03 5.18 -17.95
CA ALA A 67 3.90 4.31 -18.24
C ALA A 67 4.17 2.86 -17.79
N LEU A 68 5.38 2.35 -18.02
CA LEU A 68 5.79 1.03 -17.52
C LEU A 68 5.79 0.99 -15.99
N PHE A 69 6.36 2.01 -15.35
CA PHE A 69 6.42 2.10 -13.90
C PHE A 69 5.02 2.10 -13.27
N LEU A 70 4.08 2.89 -13.80
CA LEU A 70 2.71 2.92 -13.31
C LEU A 70 1.98 1.59 -13.49
N ALA A 71 2.22 0.87 -14.60
CA ALA A 71 1.68 -0.47 -14.78
C ALA A 71 2.24 -1.47 -13.77
N VAL A 72 3.54 -1.40 -13.47
CA VAL A 72 4.21 -2.22 -12.44
C VAL A 72 3.72 -1.85 -11.05
N TYR A 73 3.55 -0.56 -10.78
CA TYR A 73 2.95 -0.06 -9.53
C TYR A 73 1.56 -0.66 -9.30
N ASP A 74 0.66 -0.56 -10.29
CA ASP A 74 -0.69 -1.09 -10.18
C ASP A 74 -0.69 -2.62 -9.97
N HIS A 75 0.18 -3.33 -10.69
CA HIS A 75 0.34 -4.77 -10.54
C HIS A 75 0.81 -5.18 -9.12
N GLY A 76 1.84 -4.54 -8.61
CA GLY A 76 2.36 -4.80 -7.26
C GLY A 76 1.37 -4.39 -6.17
N MET A 77 0.73 -3.24 -6.33
CA MET A 77 -0.27 -2.75 -5.37
C MET A 77 -1.54 -3.61 -5.34
N ALA A 78 -1.86 -4.36 -6.40
CA ALA A 78 -3.03 -5.24 -6.40
C ALA A 78 -2.98 -6.28 -5.25
N ALA A 79 -1.80 -6.83 -4.93
CA ALA A 79 -1.62 -7.74 -3.80
C ALA A 79 -1.80 -7.04 -2.44
N VAL A 80 -1.30 -5.80 -2.32
CA VAL A 80 -1.48 -4.98 -1.11
C VAL A 80 -2.95 -4.66 -0.88
N VAL A 81 -3.66 -4.24 -1.93
CA VAL A 81 -5.09 -3.90 -1.89
C VAL A 81 -5.95 -5.14 -1.62
N ALA A 82 -5.57 -6.30 -2.17
CA ALA A 82 -6.28 -7.55 -1.88
C ALA A 82 -6.28 -7.89 -0.37
N ASP A 83 -5.23 -7.52 0.35
CA ASP A 83 -5.14 -7.71 1.81
C ASP A 83 -6.10 -6.79 2.61
N HIS A 84 -6.67 -5.75 1.99
CA HIS A 84 -7.73 -4.94 2.62
C HIS A 84 -8.98 -5.80 2.91
N SER A 85 -9.19 -6.91 2.18
CA SER A 85 -10.28 -7.86 2.41
C SER A 85 -10.28 -8.49 3.81
N ARG A 86 -9.18 -8.40 4.55
CA ARG A 86 -9.09 -8.81 5.96
C ARG A 86 -10.05 -8.04 6.86
N PHE A 87 -10.51 -6.89 6.39
CA PHE A 87 -11.54 -6.07 7.04
C PHE A 87 -12.97 -6.35 6.53
N ASP A 88 -13.18 -7.25 5.55
CA ASP A 88 -14.50 -7.39 4.92
C ASP A 88 -15.49 -8.25 5.71
N ASP A 89 -15.03 -9.19 6.53
CA ASP A 89 -15.89 -10.08 7.32
C ASP A 89 -16.53 -9.38 8.53
N SER A 90 -17.49 -8.51 8.24
CA SER A 90 -18.26 -7.76 9.24
C SER A 90 -18.89 -8.63 10.35
N ALA A 91 -19.30 -9.87 10.01
CA ALA A 91 -19.91 -10.77 10.99
C ALA A 91 -18.92 -11.20 12.09
N THR A 92 -17.67 -11.45 11.73
CA THR A 92 -16.62 -11.74 12.69
C THR A 92 -16.26 -10.51 13.53
N TRP A 93 -16.15 -9.34 12.93
CA TRP A 93 -15.80 -8.12 13.64
C TRP A 93 -16.85 -7.71 14.69
N ARG A 94 -18.14 -7.82 14.38
CA ARG A 94 -19.24 -7.51 15.32
C ARG A 94 -19.32 -8.42 16.55
N ARG A 95 -18.63 -9.57 16.54
CA ARG A 95 -18.58 -10.51 17.70
C ARG A 95 -17.46 -10.18 18.67
N LEU A 96 -16.53 -9.31 18.28
CA LEU A 96 -15.40 -8.92 19.12
C LEU A 96 -15.83 -7.86 20.13
N ALA A 97 -15.28 -7.95 21.35
CA ALA A 97 -15.32 -6.82 22.26
C ALA A 97 -14.53 -5.62 21.67
N PRO A 98 -14.87 -4.36 22.02
CA PRO A 98 -14.20 -3.18 21.49
C PRO A 98 -12.67 -3.26 21.53
N ALA A 99 -12.09 -3.62 22.66
CA ALA A 99 -10.64 -3.76 22.82
C ALA A 99 -10.04 -4.86 21.94
N GLU A 100 -10.75 -5.99 21.77
CA GLU A 100 -10.31 -7.08 20.88
C GLU A 100 -10.35 -6.66 19.40
N ALA A 101 -11.37 -5.89 19.02
CA ALA A 101 -11.49 -5.33 17.68
C ALA A 101 -10.34 -4.36 17.37
N VAL A 102 -10.00 -3.47 18.30
CA VAL A 102 -8.85 -2.56 18.18
C VAL A 102 -7.55 -3.34 18.03
N ASP A 103 -7.31 -4.33 18.89
CA ASP A 103 -6.12 -5.18 18.82
C ASP A 103 -6.00 -5.91 17.49
N ARG A 104 -7.09 -6.47 17.00
CA ARG A 104 -7.15 -7.13 15.69
C ARG A 104 -6.91 -6.15 14.55
N ALA A 105 -7.55 -4.98 14.56
CA ALA A 105 -7.42 -3.98 13.51
C ALA A 105 -5.97 -3.49 13.36
N VAL A 106 -5.29 -3.21 14.46
CA VAL A 106 -3.88 -2.83 14.45
C VAL A 106 -2.99 -3.98 13.97
N ARG A 107 -3.26 -5.23 14.40
CA ARG A 107 -2.49 -6.39 13.89
C ARG A 107 -2.65 -6.59 12.40
N GLU A 108 -3.85 -6.46 11.85
CA GLU A 108 -4.07 -6.58 10.40
C GLU A 108 -3.36 -5.45 9.65
N LEU A 109 -3.44 -4.21 10.14
CA LEU A 109 -2.74 -3.07 9.55
C LEU A 109 -1.22 -3.28 9.55
N VAL A 110 -0.62 -3.64 10.69
CA VAL A 110 0.82 -3.98 10.79
C VAL A 110 1.16 -5.16 9.87
N GLY A 111 0.28 -6.15 9.79
CA GLY A 111 0.44 -7.32 8.95
C GLY A 111 0.52 -6.98 7.46
N ILE A 112 -0.30 -6.06 6.96
CA ILE A 112 -0.25 -5.58 5.56
C ILE A 112 1.13 -4.96 5.27
N PHE A 113 1.56 -4.01 6.09
CA PHE A 113 2.86 -3.36 5.91
C PHE A 113 4.03 -4.35 5.96
N ARG A 114 4.00 -5.30 6.87
CA ARG A 114 5.07 -6.30 7.00
C ARG A 114 5.15 -7.25 5.81
N ARG A 115 4.00 -7.72 5.30
CA ARG A 115 3.98 -8.64 4.15
C ARG A 115 4.51 -8.01 2.87
N HIS A 116 4.26 -6.73 2.69
CA HIS A 116 4.58 -5.99 1.48
C HIS A 116 5.70 -4.95 1.70
N ALA A 117 6.52 -5.11 2.75
CA ALA A 117 7.45 -4.08 3.22
C ALA A 117 8.41 -3.58 2.13
N ALA A 118 8.95 -4.48 1.30
CA ALA A 118 9.91 -4.13 0.26
C ALA A 118 9.28 -3.23 -0.82
N LEU A 119 8.14 -3.64 -1.37
CA LEU A 119 7.39 -2.84 -2.34
C LEU A 119 6.90 -1.52 -1.73
N MET A 120 6.29 -1.59 -0.54
CA MET A 120 5.75 -0.42 0.17
C MET A 120 6.83 0.62 0.44
N ARG A 121 8.06 0.21 0.77
CA ARG A 121 9.19 1.13 0.93
C ARG A 121 9.43 1.94 -0.34
N SER A 122 9.53 1.27 -1.48
CA SER A 122 9.78 1.92 -2.77
C SER A 122 8.63 2.85 -3.17
N VAL A 123 7.39 2.41 -2.96
CA VAL A 123 6.18 3.20 -3.24
C VAL A 123 6.12 4.45 -2.35
N VAL A 124 6.35 4.32 -1.05
CA VAL A 124 6.33 5.45 -0.11
C VAL A 124 7.40 6.47 -0.48
N LEU A 125 8.63 6.04 -0.75
CA LEU A 125 9.73 6.95 -1.08
C LEU A 125 9.48 7.72 -2.38
N ILE A 126 8.91 7.08 -3.40
CA ILE A 126 8.62 7.76 -4.68
C ILE A 126 7.35 8.62 -4.63
N SER A 127 6.41 8.34 -3.73
CA SER A 127 5.13 9.07 -3.65
C SER A 127 5.31 10.56 -3.36
N GLY A 128 6.39 10.95 -2.69
CA GLY A 128 6.70 12.34 -2.39
C GLY A 128 7.07 13.19 -3.63
N VAL A 129 7.50 12.54 -4.73
CA VAL A 129 7.96 13.23 -5.95
C VAL A 129 7.22 12.80 -7.22
N HIS A 130 6.38 11.78 -7.14
CA HIS A 130 5.61 11.27 -8.27
C HIS A 130 4.11 11.52 -8.08
N PRO A 131 3.51 12.54 -8.74
CA PRO A 131 2.13 12.97 -8.48
C PRO A 131 1.09 11.86 -8.65
N GLU A 132 1.25 11.01 -9.67
CA GLU A 132 0.28 9.95 -9.95
C GLU A 132 0.35 8.82 -8.91
N VAL A 133 1.54 8.46 -8.42
CA VAL A 133 1.69 7.51 -7.31
C VAL A 133 1.08 8.07 -6.03
N ASN A 134 1.32 9.35 -5.75
CA ASN A 134 0.69 10.04 -4.61
C ASN A 134 -0.84 9.98 -4.68
N ARG A 135 -1.40 10.32 -5.85
CA ARG A 135 -2.85 10.32 -6.07
C ARG A 135 -3.47 8.92 -5.90
N ARG A 136 -2.89 7.89 -6.54
CA ARG A 136 -3.36 6.50 -6.45
C ARG A 136 -3.19 5.94 -5.04
N GLY A 137 -2.01 6.14 -4.46
CA GLY A 137 -1.71 5.74 -3.09
C GLY A 137 -2.68 6.34 -2.08
N GLY A 138 -2.98 7.65 -2.19
CA GLY A 138 -3.98 8.31 -1.36
C GLY A 138 -5.38 7.69 -1.50
N GLY A 139 -5.75 7.16 -2.69
CA GLY A 139 -6.97 6.38 -2.89
C GLY A 139 -6.99 5.09 -2.06
N HIS A 140 -5.90 4.32 -2.13
CA HIS A 140 -5.78 3.06 -1.36
C HIS A 140 -5.76 3.29 0.15
N VAL A 141 -5.12 4.37 0.61
CA VAL A 141 -5.10 4.73 2.04
C VAL A 141 -6.49 5.09 2.54
N ARG A 142 -7.27 5.85 1.77
CA ARG A 142 -8.67 6.17 2.13
C ARG A 142 -9.53 4.92 2.22
N ASP A 143 -9.47 4.02 1.22
CA ASP A 143 -10.21 2.75 1.24
C ASP A 143 -9.85 1.92 2.49
N LEU A 144 -8.56 1.77 2.81
CA LEU A 144 -8.12 1.04 4.00
C LEU A 144 -8.60 1.71 5.29
N GLY A 145 -8.52 3.04 5.39
CA GLY A 145 -8.99 3.82 6.52
C GLY A 145 -10.50 3.72 6.73
N ASP A 146 -11.27 3.72 5.64
CA ASP A 146 -12.73 3.55 5.70
C ASP A 146 -13.11 2.15 6.21
N ARG A 147 -12.42 1.10 5.72
CA ARG A 147 -12.63 -0.28 6.20
C ARG A 147 -12.24 -0.43 7.67
N PHE A 148 -11.07 0.06 8.07
CA PHE A 148 -10.63 0.08 9.46
C PHE A 148 -11.66 0.75 10.36
N THR A 149 -12.10 1.94 9.98
CA THR A 149 -13.09 2.72 10.74
C THR A 149 -14.41 1.99 10.85
N ALA A 150 -14.95 1.48 9.75
CA ALA A 150 -16.22 0.76 9.74
C ALA A 150 -16.22 -0.44 10.71
N ARG A 151 -15.13 -1.21 10.74
CA ARG A 151 -15.04 -2.38 11.66
C ARG A 151 -15.01 -1.98 13.13
N LEU A 152 -14.28 -0.93 13.46
CA LEU A 152 -14.20 -0.46 14.86
C LEU A 152 -15.50 0.20 15.33
N VAL A 153 -16.17 0.94 14.47
CA VAL A 153 -17.52 1.48 14.75
C VAL A 153 -18.52 0.34 14.99
N GLU A 154 -18.53 -0.71 14.15
CA GLU A 154 -19.39 -1.88 14.30
C GLU A 154 -19.13 -2.66 15.60
N ALA A 155 -17.89 -2.66 16.09
CA ALA A 155 -17.50 -3.27 17.35
C ALA A 155 -17.75 -2.36 18.57
N GLY A 156 -18.23 -1.11 18.37
CA GLY A 156 -18.50 -0.15 19.42
C GLY A 156 -17.24 0.52 20.02
N ALA A 157 -16.10 0.46 19.33
CA ALA A 157 -14.90 1.15 19.76
C ALA A 157 -15.00 2.67 19.55
N GLY A 158 -14.19 3.45 20.31
CA GLY A 158 -14.10 4.90 20.16
C GLY A 158 -15.30 5.69 20.69
N GLY A 159 -16.34 5.02 21.20
CA GLY A 159 -17.54 5.64 21.73
C GLY A 159 -18.61 5.93 20.64
N PRO A 160 -19.82 6.37 21.06
CA PRO A 160 -20.96 6.51 20.18
C PRO A 160 -20.93 7.76 19.30
N GLY A 161 -21.57 7.66 18.13
CA GLY A 161 -21.85 8.79 17.25
C GLY A 161 -20.64 9.32 16.46
N PRO A 162 -20.79 10.49 15.80
CA PRO A 162 -19.79 11.03 14.89
C PRO A 162 -18.43 11.34 15.55
N ALA A 163 -18.43 11.71 16.82
CA ALA A 163 -17.20 11.97 17.57
C ALA A 163 -16.36 10.71 17.77
N GLY A 164 -17.01 9.57 18.02
CA GLY A 164 -16.34 8.27 18.10
C GLY A 164 -15.74 7.85 16.76
N GLU A 165 -16.48 7.99 15.68
CA GLU A 165 -15.98 7.72 14.33
C GLU A 165 -14.77 8.61 13.98
N GLN A 166 -14.85 9.91 14.27
CA GLN A 166 -13.73 10.82 14.03
C GLN A 166 -12.49 10.45 14.82
N ARG A 167 -12.66 9.98 16.06
CA ARG A 167 -11.57 9.49 16.90
C ARG A 167 -10.90 8.27 16.30
N ILE A 168 -11.68 7.32 15.80
CA ILE A 168 -11.15 6.13 15.11
C ILE A 168 -10.37 6.53 13.85
N ARG A 169 -10.87 7.46 13.04
CA ARG A 169 -10.17 7.98 11.85
C ARG A 169 -8.82 8.61 12.22
N ALA A 170 -8.78 9.42 13.29
CA ALA A 170 -7.54 10.01 13.77
C ALA A 170 -6.55 8.93 14.28
N ALA A 171 -7.04 7.92 14.98
CA ALA A 171 -6.22 6.77 15.40
C ALA A 171 -5.62 6.01 14.20
N PHE A 172 -6.40 5.79 13.14
CA PHE A 172 -5.91 5.19 11.90
C PHE A 172 -4.81 6.04 11.27
N GLU A 173 -5.03 7.35 11.13
CA GLU A 173 -4.07 8.27 10.51
C GLU A 173 -2.72 8.26 11.24
N VAL A 174 -2.72 8.31 12.56
CA VAL A 174 -1.50 8.25 13.37
C VAL A 174 -0.82 6.89 13.23
N ALA A 175 -1.57 5.80 13.33
CA ALA A 175 -1.03 4.45 13.20
C ALA A 175 -0.43 4.21 11.80
N PHE A 176 -1.12 4.64 10.76
CA PHE A 176 -0.67 4.56 9.37
C PHE A 176 0.61 5.39 9.16
N SER A 177 0.67 6.62 9.67
CA SER A 177 1.84 7.48 9.58
C SER A 177 3.08 6.86 10.25
N ALA A 178 2.91 6.25 11.41
CA ALA A 178 3.99 5.55 12.11
C ALA A 178 4.52 4.36 11.28
N LEU A 179 3.62 3.60 10.65
CA LEU A 179 3.98 2.49 9.75
C LEU A 179 4.69 2.97 8.48
N VAL A 180 4.21 4.06 7.87
CA VAL A 180 4.84 4.69 6.70
C VAL A 180 6.27 5.09 7.01
N VAL A 181 6.51 5.83 8.09
CA VAL A 181 7.85 6.27 8.51
C VAL A 181 8.76 5.07 8.76
N ARG A 182 8.28 4.06 9.49
CA ARG A 182 9.05 2.86 9.79
C ARG A 182 9.39 2.06 8.51
N THR A 183 8.48 1.97 7.56
CA THR A 183 8.69 1.26 6.29
C THR A 183 9.67 2.01 5.40
N ALA A 184 9.55 3.32 5.29
CA ALA A 184 10.42 4.14 4.45
C ALA A 184 11.87 4.16 4.94
N TYR A 185 12.08 4.38 6.23
CA TYR A 185 13.40 4.70 6.80
C TYR A 185 13.97 3.60 7.70
N GLY A 186 13.17 2.58 8.00
CA GLY A 186 13.58 1.47 8.86
C GLY A 186 13.39 1.75 10.36
N PRO A 187 13.53 0.70 11.20
CA PRO A 187 13.23 0.77 12.62
C PRO A 187 14.17 1.68 13.43
N GLY A 188 15.38 1.92 12.94
CA GLY A 188 16.37 2.75 13.63
C GLY A 188 16.24 4.26 13.42
N PHE A 189 15.34 4.71 12.53
CA PHE A 189 15.26 6.12 12.13
C PHE A 189 14.83 7.05 13.27
N SER A 190 13.83 6.65 14.07
CA SER A 190 13.24 7.49 15.12
C SER A 190 13.74 7.18 16.53
N GLY A 191 14.72 6.31 16.67
CA GLY A 191 15.24 5.88 17.99
C GLY A 191 15.83 4.48 17.87
N GLY A 192 16.38 3.90 18.90
CA GLY A 192 17.07 2.61 18.86
C GLY A 192 16.26 1.47 18.20
N PRO A 193 16.89 0.36 17.86
CA PRO A 193 16.28 -0.75 17.13
C PRO A 193 15.21 -1.42 17.98
N ALA A 194 13.95 -1.02 17.80
CA ALA A 194 12.82 -1.74 18.36
C ALA A 194 12.48 -2.94 17.47
N SER A 195 12.30 -4.11 18.08
CA SER A 195 11.81 -5.28 17.35
C SER A 195 10.43 -5.01 16.73
N GLU A 196 10.09 -5.72 15.68
CA GLU A 196 8.76 -5.63 15.06
C GLU A 196 7.64 -5.91 16.07
N ARG A 197 7.86 -6.86 16.97
CA ARG A 197 6.90 -7.19 18.03
C ARG A 197 6.71 -6.03 19.00
N THR A 198 7.80 -5.45 19.50
CA THR A 198 7.74 -4.31 20.42
C THR A 198 7.05 -3.11 19.80
N PHE A 199 7.33 -2.83 18.52
CA PHE A 199 6.65 -1.76 17.78
C PHE A 199 5.14 -2.02 17.66
N ALA A 200 4.75 -3.22 17.25
CA ALA A 200 3.34 -3.59 17.12
C ALA A 200 2.61 -3.51 18.47
N ASP A 201 3.24 -3.97 19.56
CA ASP A 201 2.69 -3.89 20.91
C ASP A 201 2.50 -2.44 21.37
N SER A 202 3.50 -1.58 21.11
CA SER A 202 3.42 -0.14 21.41
C SER A 202 2.32 0.56 20.61
N LEU A 203 2.22 0.24 19.31
CA LEU A 203 1.19 0.81 18.45
C LEU A 203 -0.22 0.42 18.90
N ARG A 204 -0.43 -0.84 19.32
CA ARG A 204 -1.69 -1.32 19.86
C ARG A 204 -2.05 -0.62 21.18
N ALA A 205 -1.09 -0.50 22.07
CA ALA A 205 -1.31 0.19 23.36
C ALA A 205 -1.66 1.67 23.14
N MET A 206 -1.00 2.34 22.21
CA MET A 206 -1.26 3.74 21.87
C MET A 206 -2.66 3.93 21.26
N VAL A 207 -3.03 3.12 20.28
CA VAL A 207 -4.33 3.18 19.61
C VAL A 207 -5.45 2.84 20.60
N GLY A 208 -5.29 1.77 21.40
CA GLY A 208 -6.26 1.39 22.44
C GLY A 208 -6.47 2.50 23.46
N GLY A 209 -5.41 2.99 24.08
CA GLY A 209 -5.50 4.07 25.07
C GLY A 209 -6.10 5.37 24.52
N PHE A 210 -5.87 5.68 23.23
CA PHE A 210 -6.47 6.85 22.59
C PHE A 210 -7.97 6.67 22.34
N LEU A 211 -8.44 5.47 22.06
CA LEU A 211 -9.85 5.18 21.80
C LEU A 211 -10.68 4.99 23.10
N ASP A 212 -10.03 4.65 24.20
CA ASP A 212 -10.66 4.47 25.53
C ASP A 212 -10.76 5.80 26.31
N ALA A 213 -10.06 6.85 25.87
CA ALA A 213 -10.09 8.18 26.47
C ALA A 213 -11.32 9.00 26.03
#